data_2b2e060409d8677c7ffffaec608371ba
#
_entry.id   2b2e060409d8677c7ffffaec608371ba
#
_cell.length_a   1.000
_cell.length_b   1.000
_cell.length_c   1.000
_cell.angle_alpha   90.00
_cell.angle_beta   90.00
_cell.angle_gamma   90.00
#
_symmetry.space_group_name_H-M   'P 1'
#
loop_
_entity.id
_entity.type
_entity.pdbx_description
1 polymer ?
#
loop_
_entity_poly.entity_id
_entity_poly.type
_entity_poly.pdbx_seq_one_letter_code
_entity_poly.pdbx_strand_id
1 'polypeptide(L)'
;MWQRLADTALQSQKATAHGVELVYRLEEGVEGRLRELAALEAECCSFAQWTVHRRAQDVLLTVTTEPESVAAVHDLFGPAGA
;
A
#
# COMPACT_ATOMS: atom_id res chain seq x y z
N MET A 1 11.66 -3.11 2.61
CA MET A 1 10.62 -4.15 2.38
C MET A 1 9.66 -3.75 1.28
N TRP A 2 9.04 -2.59 1.39
CA TRP A 2 8.10 -2.13 0.36
C TRP A 2 8.77 -1.93 -1.00
N GLN A 3 9.99 -1.41 -1.00
CA GLN A 3 10.72 -1.16 -2.25
C GLN A 3 10.94 -2.44 -3.04
N ARG A 4 11.29 -3.53 -2.36
CA ARG A 4 11.52 -4.81 -3.04
C ARG A 4 10.23 -5.32 -3.68
N LEU A 5 9.11 -5.23 -2.95
CA LEU A 5 7.83 -5.67 -3.48
C LEU A 5 7.38 -4.77 -4.63
N ALA A 6 7.61 -3.46 -4.53
CA ALA A 6 7.30 -2.54 -5.59
C ALA A 6 8.09 -2.86 -6.86
N ASP A 7 9.39 -3.16 -6.72
CA ASP A 7 10.25 -3.46 -7.87
C ASP A 7 9.79 -4.71 -8.63
N THR A 8 9.17 -5.66 -7.93
CA THR A 8 8.80 -6.95 -8.53
C THR A 8 7.35 -7.03 -8.94
N ALA A 9 6.44 -6.36 -8.25
CA ALA A 9 5.01 -6.60 -8.43
C ALA A 9 4.14 -5.36 -8.53
N LEU A 10 4.62 -4.20 -8.16
CA LEU A 10 3.79 -2.98 -8.18
C LEU A 10 3.46 -2.58 -9.61
N GLN A 11 2.17 -2.45 -9.91
CA GLN A 11 1.69 -2.04 -11.23
C GLN A 11 1.35 -0.57 -11.29
N SER A 12 0.75 -0.03 -10.24
CA SER A 12 0.40 1.38 -10.19
C SER A 12 0.31 1.88 -8.76
N GLN A 13 0.45 3.18 -8.60
CA GLN A 13 0.36 3.86 -7.33
C GLN A 13 -0.35 5.17 -7.54
N LYS A 14 -1.34 5.46 -6.71
CA LYS A 14 -2.16 6.66 -6.83
C LYS A 14 -2.34 7.32 -5.48
N ALA A 15 -1.98 8.59 -5.40
CA ALA A 15 -2.29 9.38 -4.22
C ALA A 15 -3.78 9.71 -4.21
N THR A 16 -4.43 9.58 -3.06
CA THR A 16 -5.85 9.89 -2.91
C THR A 16 -6.03 10.99 -1.86
N ALA A 17 -7.24 11.52 -1.77
CA ALA A 17 -7.56 12.54 -0.78
C ALA A 17 -7.38 12.01 0.66
N HIS A 18 -7.47 10.70 0.85
CA HIS A 18 -7.41 10.08 2.17
C HIS A 18 -6.14 9.25 2.41
N GLY A 19 -5.28 9.15 1.42
CA GLY A 19 -4.05 8.37 1.56
C GLY A 19 -3.50 7.93 0.21
N VAL A 20 -3.36 6.63 0.01
CA VAL A 20 -2.76 6.09 -1.21
C VAL A 20 -3.40 4.75 -1.57
N GLU A 21 -3.48 4.47 -2.87
CA GLU A 21 -3.88 3.18 -3.39
C GLU A 21 -2.74 2.62 -4.23
N LEU A 22 -2.37 1.36 -3.96
CA LEU A 22 -1.32 0.67 -4.70
C LEU A 22 -1.90 -0.62 -5.27
N VAL A 23 -1.65 -0.85 -6.56
CA VAL A 23 -2.10 -2.05 -7.25
C VAL A 23 -0.89 -2.93 -7.53
N TYR A 24 -0.95 -4.17 -7.08
CA TYR A 24 0.13 -5.14 -7.25
C TYR A 24 -0.35 -6.27 -8.14
N ARG A 25 0.59 -6.81 -8.94
CA ARG A 25 0.30 -7.99 -9.77
C ARG A 25 -0.06 -9.17 -8.88
N LEU A 26 -1.09 -9.93 -9.27
CA LEU A 26 -1.47 -11.12 -8.53
C LEU A 26 -0.54 -12.27 -8.93
N GLU A 27 0.48 -12.49 -8.12
CA GLU A 27 1.45 -13.55 -8.28
C GLU A 27 1.57 -14.33 -6.98
N GLU A 28 2.11 -15.54 -7.06
CA GLU A 28 2.32 -16.36 -5.88
C GLU A 28 3.15 -15.59 -4.83
N GLY A 29 2.64 -15.56 -3.62
CA GLY A 29 3.32 -14.91 -2.50
C GLY A 29 3.06 -13.41 -2.35
N VAL A 30 2.55 -12.72 -3.38
CA VAL A 30 2.36 -11.28 -3.32
C VAL A 30 1.30 -10.90 -2.30
N GLU A 31 0.14 -11.53 -2.35
CA GLU A 31 -0.94 -11.22 -1.40
C GLU A 31 -0.52 -11.49 0.03
N GLY A 32 0.09 -12.64 0.28
CA GLY A 32 0.57 -12.99 1.62
C GLY A 32 1.61 -12.00 2.14
N ARG A 33 2.52 -11.58 1.27
CA ARG A 33 3.54 -10.60 1.64
C ARG A 33 2.93 -9.24 1.95
N LEU A 34 1.96 -8.81 1.14
CA LEU A 34 1.26 -7.56 1.38
C LEU A 34 0.53 -7.56 2.72
N ARG A 35 -0.16 -8.66 3.03
CA ARG A 35 -0.89 -8.77 4.30
C ARG A 35 0.08 -8.76 5.49
N GLU A 36 1.21 -9.41 5.35
CA GLU A 36 2.24 -9.43 6.38
C GLU A 36 2.80 -8.03 6.61
N LEU A 37 3.17 -7.33 5.53
CA LEU A 37 3.71 -5.97 5.63
C LEU A 37 2.68 -4.99 6.17
N ALA A 38 1.44 -5.10 5.72
CA ALA A 38 0.38 -4.24 6.21
C ALA A 38 0.13 -4.43 7.71
N ALA A 39 0.18 -5.67 8.18
CA ALA A 39 0.02 -5.96 9.60
C ALA A 39 1.16 -5.36 10.43
N LEU A 40 2.39 -5.47 9.94
CA LEU A 40 3.55 -4.89 10.62
C LEU A 40 3.46 -3.36 10.68
N GLU A 41 3.07 -2.75 9.57
CA GLU A 41 2.93 -1.29 9.52
C GLU A 41 1.78 -0.80 10.39
N ALA A 42 0.70 -1.55 10.46
CA ALA A 42 -0.43 -1.19 11.32
C ALA A 42 -0.04 -1.15 12.79
N GLU A 43 0.90 -2.00 13.20
CA GLU A 43 1.42 -1.98 14.56
C GLU A 43 2.31 -0.75 14.82
N CYS A 44 3.12 -0.36 13.82
CA CYS A 44 4.04 0.75 13.94
C CYS A 44 3.39 2.09 13.64
N CYS A 45 2.42 2.10 12.72
CA CYS A 45 1.79 3.32 12.21
C CYS A 45 0.28 3.23 12.38
N SER A 46 -0.17 3.19 13.61
CA SER A 46 -1.59 3.01 13.92
C SER A 46 -2.45 4.21 13.53
N PHE A 47 -1.84 5.32 13.11
CA PHE A 47 -2.59 6.48 12.61
C PHE A 47 -3.25 6.23 11.25
N ALA A 48 -2.89 5.15 10.57
CA ALA A 48 -3.42 4.83 9.24
C ALA A 48 -4.12 3.47 9.26
N GLN A 49 -5.07 3.29 8.34
CA GLN A 49 -5.73 2.01 8.13
C GLN A 49 -5.15 1.36 6.87
N TRP A 50 -4.75 0.11 7.00
CA TRP A 50 -4.09 -0.67 5.97
C TRP A 50 -5.01 -1.81 5.56
N THR A 51 -5.49 -1.77 4.31
CA THR A 51 -6.43 -2.77 3.80
C THR A 51 -5.86 -3.44 2.56
N VAL A 52 -5.85 -4.77 2.57
CA VAL A 52 -5.42 -5.57 1.41
C VAL A 52 -6.65 -6.26 0.84
N HIS A 53 -6.91 -6.04 -0.44
CA HIS A 53 -8.08 -6.59 -1.13
C HIS A 53 -7.65 -7.33 -2.38
N ARG A 54 -7.91 -8.63 -2.42
CA ARG A 54 -7.62 -9.45 -3.58
C ARG A 54 -8.73 -9.30 -4.60
N ARG A 55 -8.36 -9.00 -5.84
CA ARG A 55 -9.28 -8.93 -6.97
C ARG A 55 -9.00 -10.08 -7.93
N ALA A 56 -9.72 -10.14 -9.05
CA ALA A 56 -9.60 -11.25 -10.00
C ALA A 56 -8.19 -11.36 -10.62
N GLN A 57 -7.55 -10.22 -10.89
CA GLN A 57 -6.27 -10.20 -11.59
C GLN A 57 -5.18 -9.42 -10.87
N ASP A 58 -5.49 -8.82 -9.73
CA ASP A 58 -4.51 -8.03 -8.99
C ASP A 58 -4.84 -7.99 -7.50
N VAL A 59 -3.98 -7.33 -6.75
CA VAL A 59 -4.17 -7.11 -5.31
C VAL A 59 -4.08 -5.63 -5.05
N LEU A 60 -5.09 -5.08 -4.39
CA LEU A 60 -5.16 -3.67 -4.05
C LEU A 60 -4.77 -3.46 -2.59
N LEU A 61 -3.79 -2.60 -2.38
CA LEU A 61 -3.46 -2.11 -1.04
C LEU A 61 -3.98 -0.68 -0.91
N THR A 62 -4.86 -0.46 0.06
CA THR A 62 -5.38 0.87 0.35
C THR A 62 -4.89 1.31 1.71
N VAL A 63 -4.28 2.48 1.77
CA VAL A 63 -3.82 3.09 3.02
C VAL A 63 -4.57 4.40 3.19
N THR A 64 -5.34 4.53 4.26
CA THR A 64 -6.13 5.73 4.52
C THR A 64 -5.83 6.27 5.92
N THR A 65 -5.99 7.58 6.09
CA THR A 65 -5.68 8.22 7.36
C THR A 65 -6.49 9.50 7.51
N GLU A 66 -6.37 10.13 8.67
CA GLU A 66 -6.95 11.44 8.93
C GLU A 66 -6.34 12.50 8.00
N PRO A 67 -7.07 13.56 7.66
CA PRO A 67 -6.56 14.58 6.71
C PRO A 67 -5.19 15.15 7.11
N GLU A 68 -4.94 15.37 8.36
CA GLU A 68 -3.67 15.94 8.82
C GLU A 68 -2.49 14.99 8.65
N SER A 69 -2.73 13.70 8.43
CA SER A 69 -1.66 12.71 8.29
C SER A 69 -1.48 12.22 6.85
N VAL A 70 -2.26 12.72 5.90
CA VAL A 70 -2.19 12.27 4.51
C VAL A 70 -0.80 12.52 3.91
N ALA A 71 -0.20 13.66 4.18
CA ALA A 71 1.14 13.97 3.68
C ALA A 71 2.18 12.95 4.17
N ALA A 72 2.07 12.50 5.41
CA ALA A 72 2.98 11.49 5.95
C ALA A 72 2.83 10.17 5.22
N VAL A 73 1.60 9.78 4.88
CA VAL A 73 1.35 8.56 4.11
C VAL A 73 1.92 8.68 2.70
N HIS A 74 1.75 9.83 2.06
CA HIS A 74 2.31 10.07 0.73
C HIS A 74 3.84 9.99 0.76
N ASP A 75 4.46 10.53 1.80
CA ASP A 75 5.92 10.48 1.94
C ASP A 75 6.42 9.05 2.16
N LEU A 76 5.67 8.24 2.88
CA LEU A 76 6.05 6.87 3.15
C LEU A 76 6.20 6.04 1.87
N PHE A 77 5.33 6.27 0.89
CA PHE A 77 5.34 5.51 -0.37
C PHE A 77 6.00 6.26 -1.52
N GLY A 78 6.38 7.52 -1.30
CA GLY A 78 6.98 8.35 -2.34
C GLY A 78 5.95 8.95 -3.29
N PRO A 79 6.40 9.69 -4.31
CA PRO A 79 5.50 10.34 -5.26
C PRO A 79 4.71 9.32 -6.07
N ALA A 80 3.42 9.56 -6.22
CA ALA A 80 2.56 8.71 -7.05
C ALA A 80 3.02 8.81 -8.51
N GLY A 81 3.11 7.67 -9.18
CA GLY A 81 3.50 7.62 -10.58
C GLY A 81 4.98 7.82 -10.85
N ALA A 82 5.78 7.84 -9.81
CA ALA A 82 7.22 8.00 -9.94
C ALA A 82 7.90 6.73 -10.44
#